data_78c6bd80db6cda5bde82deef6ff34716
#
_entry.id   78c6bd80db6cda5bde82deef6ff34716
#
_cell.length_a   1.000
_cell.length_b   1.000
_cell.length_c   1.000
_cell.angle_alpha   90.00
_cell.angle_beta   90.00
_cell.angle_gamma   90.00
#
_symmetry.space_group_name_H-M   'P 1'
#
loop_
_entity.id
_entity.type
_entity.pdbx_description
1 polymer ?
#
loop_
_entity_poly.entity_id
_entity_poly.type
_entity_poly.pdbx_seq_one_letter_code
_entity_poly.pdbx_strand_id
1 'polypeptide(L)'
;MVEEIAKMIAEGRGQEAAQAITRAKQEGKVGSDWIVLEAELAVTEGRIEEARRLLAEGLEQDPEHSEFFVVLGETYSFENSNLAYLCFEQALLYCQKEEDEEMICAVMEEMRKRCGFRVRETSFLIVSYNDRELMKECVSAIRKSVRRGTYEIVVVDNRSTDGVQKWLRDQLDIRLIENGRNVGYPTGMNIAYRACRKENDIFMLNNDAVLTPNAYFWLRMALYAGREVGAVGPMSNEASGQTISPAPGTMEETFLLAKGINLPSENPCEEALSLTGFAVLIGAEAAKSVSMEKDIMDDRYSPAYFEDDDLSVRILYAGYRNRIVHNALVYHKGGSGFPEKGEGANKGDSGTLEEGEGLHKEGSEVPEGNVKEEEEEDLAQAKMELLQKSRKQFVDKWGFDIWAYKGVWTELADVIDKEQNAPIRILELDCGMGANLCYLQYRFPESVCVGIDRSPLAVGLGKRAADLRCGDCETFAFPWRKHSFDYIFAVDALGRAADKASFTGKLANYLKEGGFLVIHCELLQDETIQSLLGEEGFVRTKEVGDLCCYRYR
;
A
#
# COMPACT_ATOMS: atom_id res chain seq x y z
N MET A 1 -18.05 -18.55 -35.24
CA MET A 1 -16.92 -17.64 -35.66
C MET A 1 -15.91 -17.49 -34.53
N VAL A 2 -16.31 -17.04 -33.31
CA VAL A 2 -15.39 -16.96 -32.13
C VAL A 2 -14.77 -18.33 -31.86
N GLU A 3 -15.56 -19.38 -31.70
CA GLU A 3 -15.10 -20.75 -31.45
C GLU A 3 -14.19 -21.30 -32.57
N GLU A 4 -14.47 -20.96 -33.81
CA GLU A 4 -13.63 -21.39 -34.95
C GLU A 4 -12.26 -20.72 -34.91
N ILE A 5 -12.20 -19.43 -34.52
CA ILE A 5 -10.95 -18.69 -34.41
C ILE A 5 -10.16 -19.19 -33.20
N ALA A 6 -10.80 -19.41 -32.04
CA ALA A 6 -10.17 -20.01 -30.86
C ALA A 6 -9.56 -21.39 -31.23
N LYS A 7 -10.27 -22.21 -32.01
CA LYS A 7 -9.74 -23.48 -32.52
C LYS A 7 -8.52 -23.29 -33.43
N MET A 8 -8.52 -22.29 -34.31
CA MET A 8 -7.35 -21.98 -35.16
C MET A 8 -6.14 -21.62 -34.32
N ILE A 9 -6.33 -20.81 -33.25
CA ILE A 9 -5.26 -20.43 -32.31
C ILE A 9 -4.71 -21.68 -31.62
N ALA A 10 -5.58 -22.54 -31.08
CA ALA A 10 -5.19 -23.77 -30.39
C ALA A 10 -4.47 -24.78 -31.32
N GLU A 11 -4.81 -24.81 -32.65
CA GLU A 11 -4.15 -25.62 -33.67
C GLU A 11 -2.82 -25.03 -34.19
N GLY A 12 -2.39 -23.85 -33.65
CA GLY A 12 -1.17 -23.15 -34.09
C GLY A 12 -1.28 -22.44 -35.45
N ARG A 13 -2.51 -22.20 -35.94
CA ARG A 13 -2.81 -21.51 -37.21
C ARG A 13 -2.93 -20.01 -37.02
N GLY A 14 -1.93 -19.39 -36.34
CA GLY A 14 -1.96 -18.01 -35.92
C GLY A 14 -2.19 -17.00 -37.04
N GLN A 15 -1.58 -17.16 -38.21
CA GLN A 15 -1.78 -16.26 -39.34
C GLN A 15 -3.23 -16.27 -39.87
N GLU A 16 -3.89 -17.43 -39.89
CA GLU A 16 -5.28 -17.55 -40.32
C GLU A 16 -6.21 -16.92 -39.26
N ALA A 17 -5.94 -17.16 -37.98
CA ALA A 17 -6.65 -16.55 -36.89
C ALA A 17 -6.54 -15.01 -36.92
N ALA A 18 -5.34 -14.46 -37.10
CA ALA A 18 -5.11 -13.02 -37.23
C ALA A 18 -5.91 -12.38 -38.37
N GLN A 19 -5.93 -13.03 -39.54
CA GLN A 19 -6.71 -12.56 -40.67
C GLN A 19 -8.22 -12.60 -40.41
N ALA A 20 -8.71 -13.66 -39.73
CA ALA A 20 -10.11 -13.79 -39.36
C ALA A 20 -10.54 -12.71 -38.34
N ILE A 21 -9.73 -12.45 -37.31
CA ILE A 21 -9.95 -11.39 -36.35
C ILE A 21 -9.98 -10.01 -37.03
N THR A 22 -9.01 -9.75 -37.94
CA THR A 22 -8.95 -8.48 -38.68
C THR A 22 -10.21 -8.25 -39.52
N ARG A 23 -10.71 -9.29 -40.23
CA ARG A 23 -11.96 -9.19 -40.99
C ARG A 23 -13.17 -8.93 -40.12
N ALA A 24 -13.27 -9.63 -38.98
CA ALA A 24 -14.35 -9.45 -38.04
C ALA A 24 -14.40 -8.02 -37.49
N LYS A 25 -13.23 -7.43 -37.14
CA LYS A 25 -13.12 -6.02 -36.73
C LYS A 25 -13.57 -5.04 -37.82
N GLN A 26 -13.20 -5.31 -39.11
CA GLN A 26 -13.68 -4.51 -40.25
C GLN A 26 -15.20 -4.58 -40.43
N GLU A 27 -15.81 -5.68 -40.02
CA GLU A 27 -17.27 -5.89 -40.01
C GLU A 27 -17.93 -5.26 -38.74
N GLY A 28 -17.17 -4.59 -37.88
CA GLY A 28 -17.67 -3.94 -36.65
C GLY A 28 -17.90 -4.90 -35.50
N LYS A 29 -17.29 -6.08 -35.48
CA LYS A 29 -17.33 -7.01 -34.36
C LYS A 29 -16.42 -6.49 -33.25
N VAL A 30 -17.00 -6.23 -32.09
CA VAL A 30 -16.33 -5.71 -30.90
C VAL A 30 -16.87 -6.41 -29.65
N GLY A 31 -16.17 -6.31 -28.53
CA GLY A 31 -16.56 -6.86 -27.22
C GLY A 31 -15.54 -7.81 -26.62
N SER A 32 -15.82 -8.28 -25.42
CA SER A 32 -14.89 -9.06 -24.59
C SER A 32 -14.34 -10.31 -25.30
N ASP A 33 -15.18 -11.10 -25.97
CA ASP A 33 -14.75 -12.30 -26.70
C ASP A 33 -13.67 -12.03 -27.76
N TRP A 34 -13.73 -10.86 -28.41
CA TRP A 34 -12.74 -10.48 -29.42
C TRP A 34 -11.42 -10.08 -28.80
N ILE A 35 -11.46 -9.40 -27.66
CA ILE A 35 -10.27 -9.05 -26.89
C ILE A 35 -9.59 -10.33 -26.36
N VAL A 36 -10.38 -11.31 -25.90
CA VAL A 36 -9.87 -12.63 -25.47
C VAL A 36 -9.09 -13.28 -26.62
N LEU A 37 -9.68 -13.40 -27.81
CA LEU A 37 -9.04 -14.03 -28.99
C LEU A 37 -7.73 -13.31 -29.38
N GLU A 38 -7.70 -11.99 -29.34
CA GLU A 38 -6.48 -11.22 -29.63
C GLU A 38 -5.40 -11.44 -28.60
N ALA A 39 -5.77 -11.47 -27.31
CA ALA A 39 -4.85 -11.73 -26.22
C ALA A 39 -4.31 -13.18 -26.27
N GLU A 40 -5.15 -14.19 -26.53
CA GLU A 40 -4.74 -15.59 -26.74
C GLU A 40 -3.76 -15.73 -27.91
N LEU A 41 -4.07 -15.06 -29.03
CA LEU A 41 -3.18 -15.06 -30.19
C LEU A 41 -1.83 -14.43 -29.84
N ALA A 42 -1.83 -13.30 -29.11
CA ALA A 42 -0.61 -12.65 -28.66
C ALA A 42 0.21 -13.56 -27.72
N VAL A 43 -0.43 -14.28 -26.79
CA VAL A 43 0.23 -15.27 -25.91
C VAL A 43 0.87 -16.38 -26.73
N THR A 44 0.15 -16.98 -27.69
CA THR A 44 0.67 -18.09 -28.52
C THR A 44 1.83 -17.66 -29.42
N GLU A 45 1.90 -16.40 -29.80
CA GLU A 45 3.00 -15.81 -30.56
C GLU A 45 4.14 -15.26 -29.67
N GLY A 46 4.03 -15.37 -28.35
CA GLY A 46 5.04 -14.91 -27.39
C GLY A 46 5.05 -13.39 -27.17
N ARG A 47 4.03 -12.67 -27.61
CA ARG A 47 3.86 -11.22 -27.43
C ARG A 47 3.17 -10.91 -26.10
N ILE A 48 3.83 -11.28 -24.99
CA ILE A 48 3.24 -11.30 -23.63
C ILE A 48 2.79 -9.90 -23.18
N GLU A 49 3.59 -8.86 -23.39
CA GLU A 49 3.24 -7.49 -22.98
C GLU A 49 2.05 -6.94 -23.76
N GLU A 50 1.93 -7.31 -25.07
CA GLU A 50 0.76 -6.96 -25.86
C GLU A 50 -0.50 -7.66 -25.34
N ALA A 51 -0.39 -8.95 -24.98
CA ALA A 51 -1.49 -9.69 -24.38
C ALA A 51 -1.96 -9.03 -23.06
N ARG A 52 -1.03 -8.67 -22.17
CA ARG A 52 -1.35 -8.00 -20.90
C ARG A 52 -2.01 -6.64 -21.12
N ARG A 53 -1.59 -5.87 -22.12
CA ARG A 53 -2.21 -4.60 -22.48
C ARG A 53 -3.65 -4.78 -22.99
N LEU A 54 -3.88 -5.75 -23.88
CA LEU A 54 -5.22 -6.09 -24.38
C LEU A 54 -6.14 -6.53 -23.22
N LEU A 55 -5.62 -7.34 -22.30
CA LEU A 55 -6.36 -7.79 -21.12
C LEU A 55 -6.68 -6.62 -20.17
N ALA A 56 -5.79 -5.62 -20.04
CA ALA A 56 -6.09 -4.41 -19.29
C ALA A 56 -7.25 -3.62 -19.91
N GLU A 57 -7.24 -3.44 -21.23
CA GLU A 57 -8.34 -2.79 -21.98
C GLU A 57 -9.67 -3.55 -21.81
N GLY A 58 -9.63 -4.89 -21.80
CA GLY A 58 -10.79 -5.74 -21.56
C GLY A 58 -11.34 -5.65 -20.16
N LEU A 59 -10.46 -5.74 -19.15
CA LEU A 59 -10.83 -5.69 -17.72
C LEU A 59 -11.34 -4.31 -17.30
N GLU A 60 -10.92 -3.22 -17.95
CA GLU A 60 -11.48 -1.89 -17.72
C GLU A 60 -12.97 -1.83 -18.12
N GLN A 61 -13.34 -2.52 -19.22
CA GLN A 61 -14.71 -2.58 -19.71
C GLN A 61 -15.56 -3.59 -18.94
N ASP A 62 -15.00 -4.77 -18.65
CA ASP A 62 -15.65 -5.88 -17.97
C ASP A 62 -14.73 -6.51 -16.92
N PRO A 63 -14.67 -5.97 -15.70
CA PRO A 63 -13.74 -6.38 -14.66
C PRO A 63 -14.01 -7.78 -14.09
N GLU A 64 -15.16 -8.39 -14.40
CA GLU A 64 -15.59 -9.69 -13.89
C GLU A 64 -15.59 -10.79 -14.97
N HIS A 65 -14.98 -10.53 -16.14
CA HIS A 65 -14.92 -11.49 -17.23
C HIS A 65 -13.92 -12.61 -16.96
N SER A 66 -14.41 -13.81 -16.74
CA SER A 66 -13.61 -14.99 -16.35
C SER A 66 -12.46 -15.30 -17.32
N GLU A 67 -12.70 -15.28 -18.63
CA GLU A 67 -11.72 -15.65 -19.65
C GLU A 67 -10.52 -14.70 -19.69
N PHE A 68 -10.69 -13.40 -19.35
CA PHE A 68 -9.54 -12.49 -19.22
C PHE A 68 -8.54 -12.96 -18.17
N PHE A 69 -9.01 -13.50 -17.04
CA PHE A 69 -8.14 -14.05 -16.01
C PHE A 69 -7.52 -15.39 -16.40
N VAL A 70 -8.19 -16.20 -17.24
CA VAL A 70 -7.60 -17.42 -17.79
C VAL A 70 -6.39 -17.06 -18.66
N VAL A 71 -6.57 -16.16 -19.64
CA VAL A 71 -5.49 -15.73 -20.55
C VAL A 71 -4.39 -14.99 -19.79
N LEU A 72 -4.75 -14.17 -18.77
CA LEU A 72 -3.77 -13.52 -17.90
C LEU A 72 -2.92 -14.57 -17.17
N GLY A 73 -3.54 -15.64 -16.67
CA GLY A 73 -2.84 -16.76 -16.04
C GLY A 73 -1.84 -17.45 -16.97
N GLU A 74 -2.18 -17.59 -18.24
CA GLU A 74 -1.28 -18.13 -19.27
C GLU A 74 -0.02 -17.26 -19.43
N THR A 75 -0.16 -15.92 -19.36
CA THR A 75 0.99 -15.01 -19.45
C THR A 75 2.01 -15.21 -18.34
N TYR A 76 1.58 -15.71 -17.16
CA TYR A 76 2.46 -15.98 -16.02
C TYR A 76 2.93 -17.43 -15.88
N SER A 77 2.38 -18.37 -16.67
CA SER A 77 2.56 -19.81 -16.48
C SER A 77 4.01 -20.28 -16.53
N PHE A 78 4.87 -19.61 -17.28
CA PHE A 78 6.30 -19.92 -17.40
C PHE A 78 7.19 -19.08 -16.47
N GLU A 79 6.72 -17.92 -16.02
CA GLU A 79 7.48 -17.00 -15.19
C GLU A 79 7.28 -17.29 -13.69
N ASN A 80 6.02 -17.36 -13.26
CA ASN A 80 5.65 -17.53 -11.85
C ASN A 80 4.34 -18.32 -11.71
N SER A 81 4.44 -19.60 -11.41
CA SER A 81 3.26 -20.47 -11.27
C SER A 81 2.31 -20.07 -10.14
N ASN A 82 2.76 -19.30 -9.14
CA ASN A 82 1.87 -18.79 -8.09
C ASN A 82 0.98 -17.67 -8.63
N LEU A 83 1.53 -16.78 -9.47
CA LEU A 83 0.74 -15.72 -10.11
C LEU A 83 -0.26 -16.31 -11.10
N ALA A 84 0.17 -17.28 -11.92
CA ALA A 84 -0.73 -17.99 -12.81
C ALA A 84 -1.89 -18.67 -12.05
N TYR A 85 -1.58 -19.34 -10.92
CA TYR A 85 -2.59 -19.94 -10.06
C TYR A 85 -3.61 -18.92 -9.54
N LEU A 86 -3.16 -17.73 -9.11
CA LEU A 86 -4.04 -16.66 -8.64
C LEU A 86 -4.97 -16.15 -9.73
N CYS A 87 -4.48 -16.05 -10.97
CA CYS A 87 -5.32 -15.69 -12.12
C CYS A 87 -6.40 -16.73 -12.37
N PHE A 88 -6.07 -18.03 -12.34
CA PHE A 88 -7.06 -19.10 -12.48
C PHE A 88 -8.05 -19.14 -11.31
N GLU A 89 -7.61 -18.86 -10.09
CA GLU A 89 -8.51 -18.73 -8.93
C GLU A 89 -9.48 -17.56 -9.10
N GLN A 90 -9.02 -16.42 -9.65
CA GLN A 90 -9.87 -15.27 -9.97
C GLN A 90 -10.83 -15.57 -11.12
N ALA A 91 -10.38 -16.30 -12.14
CA ALA A 91 -11.25 -16.80 -13.21
C ALA A 91 -12.40 -17.65 -12.66
N LEU A 92 -12.12 -18.56 -11.71
CA LEU A 92 -13.15 -19.37 -11.04
C LEU A 92 -14.15 -18.57 -10.24
N LEU A 93 -13.75 -17.41 -9.68
CA LEU A 93 -14.67 -16.54 -8.96
C LEU A 93 -15.79 -16.02 -9.87
N TYR A 94 -15.47 -15.77 -11.14
CA TYR A 94 -16.38 -15.20 -12.15
C TYR A 94 -16.93 -16.22 -13.14
N CYS A 95 -16.45 -17.47 -13.09
CA CYS A 95 -16.87 -18.53 -14.01
C CYS A 95 -18.36 -18.87 -13.80
N GLN A 96 -19.11 -18.96 -14.90
CA GLN A 96 -20.53 -19.27 -14.91
C GLN A 96 -20.85 -20.64 -15.55
N LYS A 97 -19.88 -21.23 -16.28
CA LYS A 97 -20.06 -22.50 -16.99
C LYS A 97 -19.33 -23.62 -16.26
N GLU A 98 -20.03 -24.72 -15.99
CA GLU A 98 -19.51 -25.88 -15.25
C GLU A 98 -18.32 -26.53 -15.99
N GLU A 99 -18.36 -26.60 -17.32
CA GLU A 99 -17.28 -27.17 -18.15
C GLU A 99 -15.98 -26.38 -18.00
N ASP A 100 -16.07 -25.04 -18.00
CA ASP A 100 -14.91 -24.15 -17.83
C ASP A 100 -14.38 -24.25 -16.38
N GLU A 101 -15.26 -24.35 -15.38
CA GLU A 101 -14.89 -24.54 -13.98
C GLU A 101 -14.09 -25.83 -13.79
N GLU A 102 -14.55 -26.97 -14.37
CA GLU A 102 -13.86 -28.25 -14.31
C GLU A 102 -12.46 -28.17 -14.94
N MET A 103 -12.33 -27.54 -16.09
CA MET A 103 -11.06 -27.37 -16.80
C MET A 103 -10.08 -26.51 -15.98
N ILE A 104 -10.52 -25.37 -15.46
CA ILE A 104 -9.68 -24.49 -14.65
C ILE A 104 -9.25 -25.21 -13.36
N CYS A 105 -10.16 -25.92 -12.69
CA CYS A 105 -9.87 -26.70 -11.50
C CYS A 105 -8.80 -27.76 -11.76
N ALA A 106 -8.85 -28.46 -12.89
CA ALA A 106 -7.86 -29.48 -13.25
C ALA A 106 -6.45 -28.87 -13.44
N VAL A 107 -6.36 -27.70 -14.10
CA VAL A 107 -5.09 -26.96 -14.26
C VAL A 107 -4.54 -26.54 -12.89
N MET A 108 -5.37 -25.99 -12.03
CA MET A 108 -4.97 -25.55 -10.68
C MET A 108 -4.49 -26.71 -9.81
N GLU A 109 -5.11 -27.90 -9.91
CA GLU A 109 -4.69 -29.10 -9.18
C GLU A 109 -3.27 -29.54 -9.58
N GLU A 110 -2.94 -29.48 -10.88
CA GLU A 110 -1.59 -29.77 -11.37
C GLU A 110 -0.58 -28.70 -10.90
N MET A 111 -0.98 -27.43 -10.84
CA MET A 111 -0.11 -26.36 -10.33
C MET A 111 0.23 -26.53 -8.85
N ARG A 112 -0.72 -26.98 -8.02
CA ARG A 112 -0.48 -27.25 -6.59
C ARG A 112 0.62 -28.30 -6.35
N LYS A 113 0.80 -29.23 -7.28
CA LYS A 113 1.82 -30.30 -7.20
C LYS A 113 3.22 -29.82 -7.60
N ARG A 114 3.34 -28.63 -8.19
CA ARG A 114 4.65 -28.10 -8.66
C ARG A 114 5.54 -27.69 -7.50
N CYS A 115 6.85 -27.91 -7.67
CA CYS A 115 7.85 -27.43 -6.72
C CYS A 115 7.78 -25.88 -6.63
N GLY A 116 7.75 -25.35 -5.40
CA GLY A 116 7.72 -23.91 -5.16
C GLY A 116 6.31 -23.29 -5.08
N PHE A 117 5.24 -24.09 -5.18
CA PHE A 117 3.88 -23.62 -4.90
C PHE A 117 3.76 -23.10 -3.46
N ARG A 118 3.25 -21.87 -3.30
CA ARG A 118 3.21 -21.18 -1.99
C ARG A 118 1.87 -20.54 -1.66
N VAL A 119 0.94 -20.46 -2.63
CA VAL A 119 -0.33 -19.76 -2.45
C VAL A 119 -1.11 -20.37 -1.28
N ARG A 120 -1.56 -19.51 -0.36
CA ARG A 120 -2.31 -19.88 0.84
C ARG A 120 -3.73 -19.33 0.77
N GLU A 121 -4.61 -19.89 1.58
CA GLU A 121 -5.90 -19.28 1.93
C GLU A 121 -5.65 -18.01 2.76
N THR A 122 -6.69 -17.19 2.94
CA THR A 122 -6.56 -15.92 3.68
C THR A 122 -7.51 -15.89 4.88
N SER A 123 -6.99 -15.45 6.01
CA SER A 123 -7.78 -15.09 7.18
C SER A 123 -7.98 -13.57 7.21
N PHE A 124 -9.21 -13.12 6.98
CA PHE A 124 -9.61 -11.72 7.17
C PHE A 124 -9.83 -11.46 8.64
N LEU A 125 -9.03 -10.58 9.22
CA LEU A 125 -9.09 -10.19 10.62
C LEU A 125 -9.66 -8.77 10.72
N ILE A 126 -10.78 -8.62 11.41
CA ILE A 126 -11.51 -7.36 11.51
C ILE A 126 -11.78 -7.05 12.99
N VAL A 127 -11.45 -5.84 13.42
CA VAL A 127 -11.86 -5.31 14.72
C VAL A 127 -13.03 -4.37 14.49
N SER A 128 -14.17 -4.69 15.11
CA SER A 128 -15.43 -3.93 14.98
C SER A 128 -15.66 -3.06 16.22
N TYR A 129 -15.96 -1.80 16.01
CA TYR A 129 -16.49 -0.91 17.03
C TYR A 129 -17.47 0.05 16.39
N ASN A 130 -18.80 -0.23 16.49
CA ASN A 130 -19.87 0.50 15.83
C ASN A 130 -19.77 0.46 14.27
N ASP A 131 -20.41 1.40 13.58
CA ASP A 131 -20.45 1.49 12.10
C ASP A 131 -21.05 0.25 11.41
N ARG A 132 -22.21 -0.19 11.90
CA ARG A 132 -22.91 -1.41 11.43
C ARG A 132 -23.07 -1.46 9.91
N GLU A 133 -23.42 -0.37 9.25
CA GLU A 133 -23.70 -0.39 7.81
C GLU A 133 -22.39 -0.57 7.01
N LEU A 134 -21.30 0.09 7.41
CA LEU A 134 -19.99 -0.13 6.79
C LEU A 134 -19.45 -1.52 7.05
N MET A 135 -19.64 -2.08 8.25
CA MET A 135 -19.30 -3.47 8.53
C MET A 135 -20.02 -4.45 7.59
N LYS A 136 -21.27 -4.18 7.24
CA LYS A 136 -22.02 -4.98 6.26
C LYS A 136 -21.43 -4.87 4.85
N GLU A 137 -21.09 -3.65 4.42
CA GLU A 137 -20.45 -3.42 3.13
C GLU A 137 -19.07 -4.07 3.07
N CYS A 138 -18.27 -3.94 4.13
CA CYS A 138 -16.96 -4.62 4.25
C CYS A 138 -17.10 -6.13 4.06
N VAL A 139 -17.96 -6.79 4.82
CA VAL A 139 -18.20 -8.25 4.71
C VAL A 139 -18.77 -8.63 3.35
N SER A 140 -19.71 -7.84 2.81
CA SER A 140 -20.28 -8.06 1.47
C SER A 140 -19.21 -8.00 0.39
N ALA A 141 -18.29 -7.02 0.49
CA ALA A 141 -17.19 -6.86 -0.45
C ALA A 141 -16.21 -8.05 -0.38
N ILE A 142 -15.87 -8.55 0.81
CA ILE A 142 -15.05 -9.76 0.96
C ILE A 142 -15.70 -10.95 0.25
N ARG A 143 -16.99 -11.20 0.49
CA ARG A 143 -17.73 -12.32 -0.12
C ARG A 143 -17.82 -12.24 -1.64
N LYS A 144 -17.80 -11.03 -2.21
CA LYS A 144 -17.81 -10.80 -3.67
C LYS A 144 -16.41 -10.91 -4.28
N SER A 145 -15.37 -10.56 -3.52
CA SER A 145 -13.99 -10.48 -4.01
C SER A 145 -13.20 -11.76 -3.86
N VAL A 146 -13.70 -12.75 -3.08
CA VAL A 146 -12.94 -13.94 -2.71
C VAL A 146 -13.75 -15.20 -2.94
N ARG A 147 -13.14 -16.18 -3.61
CA ARG A 147 -13.78 -17.47 -3.86
C ARG A 147 -14.17 -18.17 -2.55
N ARG A 148 -15.42 -18.61 -2.46
CA ARG A 148 -15.92 -19.31 -1.28
C ARG A 148 -15.09 -20.56 -0.99
N GLY A 149 -14.70 -20.75 0.27
CA GLY A 149 -13.91 -21.91 0.71
C GLY A 149 -12.39 -21.68 0.71
N THR A 150 -11.91 -20.53 0.22
CA THR A 150 -10.48 -20.16 0.24
C THR A 150 -10.14 -19.09 1.28
N TYR A 151 -11.07 -18.78 2.17
CA TYR A 151 -10.87 -17.78 3.22
C TYR A 151 -11.66 -18.11 4.50
N GLU A 152 -11.32 -17.43 5.58
CA GLU A 152 -12.14 -17.31 6.79
C GLU A 152 -12.26 -15.83 7.18
N ILE A 153 -13.34 -15.47 7.87
CA ILE A 153 -13.54 -14.13 8.44
C ILE A 153 -13.58 -14.26 9.96
N VAL A 154 -12.69 -13.57 10.65
CA VAL A 154 -12.64 -13.48 12.12
C VAL A 154 -12.93 -12.05 12.52
N VAL A 155 -14.02 -11.82 13.22
CA VAL A 155 -14.42 -10.49 13.70
C VAL A 155 -14.32 -10.46 15.23
N VAL A 156 -13.62 -9.46 15.74
CA VAL A 156 -13.59 -9.13 17.16
C VAL A 156 -14.40 -7.86 17.38
N ASP A 157 -15.53 -8.00 18.07
CA ASP A 157 -16.36 -6.86 18.42
C ASP A 157 -15.94 -6.25 19.76
N ASN A 158 -15.56 -4.99 19.75
CA ASN A 158 -15.10 -4.22 20.90
C ASN A 158 -16.26 -3.58 21.69
N ARG A 159 -17.34 -4.34 21.91
CA ARG A 159 -18.55 -3.89 22.63
C ARG A 159 -19.28 -2.77 21.89
N SER A 160 -19.60 -2.99 20.64
CA SER A 160 -20.43 -2.07 19.84
C SER A 160 -21.84 -1.92 20.41
N THR A 161 -22.44 -0.74 20.20
CA THR A 161 -23.77 -0.37 20.74
C THR A 161 -24.83 -0.09 19.68
N ASP A 162 -24.43 -0.06 18.40
CA ASP A 162 -25.27 0.28 17.23
C ASP A 162 -26.07 -0.91 16.65
N GLY A 163 -25.97 -2.08 17.28
CA GLY A 163 -26.65 -3.31 16.86
C GLY A 163 -25.87 -4.15 15.85
N VAL A 164 -24.59 -3.83 15.53
CA VAL A 164 -23.76 -4.66 14.66
C VAL A 164 -23.55 -6.06 15.23
N GLN A 165 -23.41 -6.21 16.56
CA GLN A 165 -23.28 -7.52 17.23
C GLN A 165 -24.41 -8.47 16.89
N LYS A 166 -25.68 -7.96 16.92
CA LYS A 166 -26.84 -8.77 16.58
C LYS A 166 -26.74 -9.29 15.15
N TRP A 167 -26.37 -8.42 14.21
CA TRP A 167 -26.21 -8.79 12.81
C TRP A 167 -25.07 -9.80 12.63
N LEU A 168 -23.91 -9.60 13.30
CA LEU A 168 -22.75 -10.49 13.22
C LEU A 168 -23.06 -11.90 13.72
N ARG A 169 -23.84 -12.04 14.80
CA ARG A 169 -24.28 -13.36 15.33
C ARG A 169 -25.09 -14.17 14.33
N ASP A 170 -25.81 -13.50 13.43
CA ASP A 170 -26.63 -14.14 12.39
C ASP A 170 -25.79 -14.59 11.17
N GLN A 171 -24.48 -14.25 11.10
CA GLN A 171 -23.61 -14.62 10.00
C GLN A 171 -22.90 -15.95 10.26
N LEU A 172 -23.28 -17.02 9.52
CA LEU A 172 -22.78 -18.39 9.75
C LEU A 172 -21.32 -18.61 9.30
N ASP A 173 -20.79 -17.76 8.45
CA ASP A 173 -19.43 -17.82 7.89
C ASP A 173 -18.43 -16.89 8.61
N ILE A 174 -18.88 -16.20 9.66
CA ILE A 174 -18.06 -15.33 10.49
C ILE A 174 -17.77 -15.98 11.84
N ARG A 175 -16.49 -16.05 12.20
CA ARG A 175 -16.08 -16.36 13.57
C ARG A 175 -16.11 -15.08 14.40
N LEU A 176 -17.17 -14.88 15.15
CA LEU A 176 -17.35 -13.70 16.02
C LEU A 176 -16.76 -13.95 17.42
N ILE A 177 -16.02 -12.97 17.93
CA ILE A 177 -15.54 -12.88 19.30
C ILE A 177 -16.00 -11.56 19.88
N GLU A 178 -16.74 -11.59 20.97
CA GLU A 178 -17.30 -10.40 21.59
C GLU A 178 -16.54 -10.05 22.87
N ASN A 179 -15.96 -8.86 22.91
CA ASN A 179 -15.27 -8.35 24.08
C ASN A 179 -16.25 -7.69 25.06
N GLY A 180 -16.00 -7.82 26.36
CA GLY A 180 -16.78 -7.15 27.40
C GLY A 180 -16.56 -5.64 27.48
N ARG A 181 -15.54 -5.12 26.81
CA ARG A 181 -15.17 -3.70 26.73
C ARG A 181 -14.42 -3.40 25.42
N ASN A 182 -14.30 -2.14 25.05
CA ASN A 182 -13.38 -1.73 23.99
C ASN A 182 -11.93 -1.86 24.51
N VAL A 183 -11.16 -2.77 23.88
CA VAL A 183 -9.74 -3.05 24.24
C VAL A 183 -8.75 -2.34 23.31
N GLY A 184 -9.24 -1.56 22.35
CA GLY A 184 -8.43 -0.90 21.32
C GLY A 184 -8.16 -1.82 20.11
N TYR A 185 -7.57 -1.22 19.07
CA TYR A 185 -7.32 -1.92 17.81
C TYR A 185 -6.22 -2.99 17.93
N PRO A 186 -5.00 -2.71 18.46
CA PRO A 186 -3.93 -3.71 18.55
C PRO A 186 -4.32 -4.94 19.35
N THR A 187 -4.91 -4.76 20.52
CA THR A 187 -5.35 -5.87 21.37
C THR A 187 -6.50 -6.65 20.73
N GLY A 188 -7.46 -5.96 20.09
CA GLY A 188 -8.53 -6.59 19.32
C GLY A 188 -7.98 -7.43 18.16
N MET A 189 -7.02 -6.89 17.42
CA MET A 189 -6.35 -7.59 16.32
C MET A 189 -5.58 -8.83 16.80
N ASN A 190 -4.93 -8.76 17.96
CA ASN A 190 -4.27 -9.91 18.58
C ASN A 190 -5.26 -11.02 18.96
N ILE A 191 -6.44 -10.65 19.46
CA ILE A 191 -7.51 -11.63 19.75
C ILE A 191 -7.95 -12.32 18.45
N ALA A 192 -8.17 -11.57 17.36
CA ALA A 192 -8.50 -12.11 16.04
C ALA A 192 -7.39 -13.02 15.52
N TYR A 193 -6.14 -12.55 15.59
CA TYR A 193 -4.98 -13.32 15.16
C TYR A 193 -4.81 -14.63 15.94
N ARG A 194 -5.02 -14.66 17.26
CA ARG A 194 -4.99 -15.91 18.05
C ARG A 194 -6.06 -16.91 17.61
N ALA A 195 -7.19 -16.44 17.09
CA ALA A 195 -8.33 -17.26 16.70
C ALA A 195 -8.27 -17.75 15.24
N CYS A 196 -7.48 -17.14 14.37
CA CYS A 196 -7.39 -17.50 12.96
C CYS A 196 -6.52 -18.74 12.70
N ARG A 197 -6.61 -19.29 11.47
CA ARG A 197 -5.75 -20.37 10.98
C ARG A 197 -4.36 -19.81 10.68
N LYS A 198 -3.34 -20.38 11.32
CA LYS A 198 -1.94 -19.89 11.24
C LYS A 198 -1.23 -20.25 9.93
N GLU A 199 -1.81 -21.13 9.14
CA GLU A 199 -1.32 -21.52 7.82
C GLU A 199 -1.71 -20.52 6.74
N ASN A 200 -2.73 -19.71 7.01
CA ASN A 200 -3.26 -18.71 6.08
C ASN A 200 -2.41 -17.46 6.04
N ASP A 201 -2.47 -16.76 4.91
CA ASP A 201 -2.09 -15.35 4.86
C ASP A 201 -3.06 -14.53 5.72
N ILE A 202 -2.56 -13.45 6.30
CA ILE A 202 -3.34 -12.63 7.22
C ILE A 202 -3.71 -11.32 6.53
N PHE A 203 -5.01 -11.05 6.39
CA PHE A 203 -5.49 -9.75 5.93
C PHE A 203 -6.13 -8.99 7.08
N MET A 204 -5.39 -8.06 7.66
CA MET A 204 -5.93 -7.10 8.61
C MET A 204 -6.69 -6.04 7.84
N LEU A 205 -7.98 -5.90 8.12
CA LEU A 205 -8.89 -5.01 7.41
C LEU A 205 -9.75 -4.25 8.40
N ASN A 206 -9.84 -2.94 8.26
CA ASN A 206 -10.72 -2.14 9.09
C ASN A 206 -12.19 -2.44 8.74
N ASN A 207 -13.08 -2.31 9.72
CA ASN A 207 -14.52 -2.54 9.54
C ASN A 207 -15.20 -1.47 8.66
N ASP A 208 -14.53 -0.35 8.38
CA ASP A 208 -14.93 0.75 7.51
C ASP A 208 -14.15 0.81 6.19
N ALA A 209 -13.42 -0.27 5.86
CA ALA A 209 -12.74 -0.47 4.58
C ALA A 209 -13.54 -1.41 3.68
N VAL A 210 -13.73 -1.04 2.41
CA VAL A 210 -14.53 -1.79 1.44
C VAL A 210 -13.69 -2.11 0.21
N LEU A 211 -13.49 -3.40 -0.06
CA LEU A 211 -12.74 -3.89 -1.22
C LEU A 211 -13.49 -3.53 -2.52
N THR A 212 -12.81 -2.85 -3.43
CA THR A 212 -13.32 -2.67 -4.79
C THR A 212 -13.07 -3.92 -5.65
N PRO A 213 -13.75 -4.10 -6.80
CA PRO A 213 -13.53 -5.26 -7.66
C PRO A 213 -12.05 -5.47 -7.99
N ASN A 214 -11.58 -6.69 -7.89
CA ASN A 214 -10.20 -7.13 -8.15
C ASN A 214 -9.10 -6.55 -7.24
N ALA A 215 -9.38 -5.63 -6.30
CA ALA A 215 -8.35 -5.08 -5.41
C ALA A 215 -7.63 -6.18 -4.60
N TYR A 216 -8.39 -7.09 -4.00
CA TYR A 216 -7.82 -8.23 -3.27
C TYR A 216 -6.97 -9.15 -4.17
N PHE A 217 -7.40 -9.40 -5.40
CA PHE A 217 -6.63 -10.16 -6.38
C PHE A 217 -5.26 -9.52 -6.63
N TRP A 218 -5.20 -8.22 -6.90
CA TRP A 218 -3.94 -7.53 -7.16
C TRP A 218 -3.03 -7.46 -5.92
N LEU A 219 -3.59 -7.34 -4.72
CA LEU A 219 -2.82 -7.45 -3.49
C LEU A 219 -2.14 -8.83 -3.38
N ARG A 220 -2.85 -9.91 -3.67
CA ARG A 220 -2.26 -11.25 -3.69
C ARG A 220 -1.21 -11.40 -4.79
N MET A 221 -1.46 -10.89 -6.00
CA MET A 221 -0.48 -10.87 -7.08
C MET A 221 0.83 -10.22 -6.62
N ALA A 222 0.75 -9.07 -5.95
CA ALA A 222 1.91 -8.38 -5.41
C ALA A 222 2.61 -9.17 -4.30
N LEU A 223 1.86 -9.78 -3.36
CA LEU A 223 2.41 -10.60 -2.28
C LEU A 223 3.17 -11.82 -2.79
N TYR A 224 2.68 -12.44 -3.84
CA TYR A 224 3.27 -13.66 -4.42
C TYR A 224 4.25 -13.39 -5.58
N ALA A 225 4.51 -12.12 -5.91
CA ALA A 225 5.49 -11.74 -6.94
C ALA A 225 6.92 -12.19 -6.58
N GLY A 226 7.28 -12.15 -5.28
CA GLY A 226 8.58 -12.59 -4.78
C GLY A 226 8.51 -13.25 -3.40
N ARG A 227 9.57 -13.95 -3.01
CA ARG A 227 9.66 -14.57 -1.67
C ARG A 227 10.03 -13.55 -0.59
N GLU A 228 10.63 -12.45 -1.00
CA GLU A 228 11.05 -11.34 -0.16
C GLU A 228 9.88 -10.44 0.27
N VAL A 229 8.73 -10.52 -0.39
CA VAL A 229 7.56 -9.72 -0.05
C VAL A 229 6.91 -10.28 1.21
N GLY A 230 6.87 -9.49 2.28
CA GLY A 230 6.27 -9.87 3.56
C GLY A 230 4.86 -9.33 3.76
N ALA A 231 4.64 -8.09 3.34
CA ALA A 231 3.33 -7.45 3.44
C ALA A 231 3.07 -6.50 2.28
N VAL A 232 1.79 -6.32 1.98
CA VAL A 232 1.32 -5.39 0.95
C VAL A 232 0.11 -4.61 1.44
N GLY A 233 0.00 -3.34 1.02
CA GLY A 233 -1.14 -2.47 1.29
C GLY A 233 -1.66 -1.83 0.02
N PRO A 234 -2.97 -1.57 -0.12
CA PRO A 234 -3.58 -0.93 -1.28
C PRO A 234 -3.41 0.58 -1.27
N MET A 235 -3.71 1.23 -2.39
CA MET A 235 -4.08 2.63 -2.45
C MET A 235 -5.51 2.84 -1.90
N SER A 236 -5.81 4.06 -1.46
CA SER A 236 -7.13 4.40 -0.90
C SER A 236 -7.53 5.84 -1.26
N ASN A 237 -8.79 6.17 -0.99
CA ASN A 237 -9.26 7.55 -0.96
C ASN A 237 -8.78 8.30 0.29
N GLU A 238 -8.50 7.59 1.39
CA GLU A 238 -8.04 8.19 2.66
C GLU A 238 -7.14 7.21 3.43
N ALA A 239 -5.82 7.35 3.27
CA ALA A 239 -4.82 6.57 4.03
C ALA A 239 -3.46 7.27 3.96
N SER A 240 -2.82 7.53 5.11
CA SER A 240 -1.53 8.21 5.16
C SER A 240 -0.48 7.51 4.30
N GLY A 241 0.09 8.23 3.31
CA GLY A 241 1.11 7.68 2.39
C GLY A 241 0.56 6.72 1.32
N GLN A 242 -0.74 6.41 1.33
CA GLN A 242 -1.39 5.49 0.38
C GLN A 242 -2.65 6.13 -0.24
N THR A 243 -2.79 7.45 -0.15
CA THR A 243 -3.93 8.18 -0.75
C THR A 243 -3.68 8.47 -2.22
N ILE A 244 -4.66 8.12 -3.06
CA ILE A 244 -4.65 8.47 -4.49
C ILE A 244 -4.89 9.96 -4.68
N SER A 245 -4.28 10.57 -5.69
CA SER A 245 -4.45 12.00 -5.99
C SER A 245 -4.97 12.20 -7.43
N PRO A 246 -6.08 12.93 -7.64
CA PRO A 246 -6.99 13.46 -6.61
C PRO A 246 -7.76 12.34 -5.88
N ALA A 247 -8.00 12.53 -4.58
CA ALA A 247 -8.74 11.55 -3.78
C ALA A 247 -10.24 11.62 -4.10
N PRO A 248 -10.92 10.48 -4.36
CA PRO A 248 -12.37 10.43 -4.50
C PRO A 248 -13.06 10.71 -3.15
N GLY A 249 -14.15 11.47 -3.19
CA GLY A 249 -14.87 11.89 -1.99
C GLY A 249 -15.88 10.87 -1.47
N THR A 250 -16.27 9.89 -2.31
CA THR A 250 -17.32 8.92 -1.99
C THR A 250 -16.91 7.50 -2.33
N MET A 251 -17.60 6.52 -1.73
CA MET A 251 -17.43 5.11 -2.07
C MET A 251 -17.77 4.84 -3.55
N GLU A 252 -18.80 5.45 -4.09
CA GLU A 252 -19.22 5.28 -5.48
C GLU A 252 -18.15 5.80 -6.46
N GLU A 253 -17.57 6.97 -6.18
CA GLU A 253 -16.45 7.53 -6.96
C GLU A 253 -15.23 6.62 -6.88
N THR A 254 -14.93 6.07 -5.69
CA THR A 254 -13.82 5.11 -5.50
C THR A 254 -14.03 3.86 -6.34
N PHE A 255 -15.25 3.30 -6.36
CA PHE A 255 -15.58 2.13 -7.18
C PHE A 255 -15.53 2.42 -8.69
N LEU A 256 -15.89 3.63 -9.09
CA LEU A 256 -15.78 4.04 -10.50
C LEU A 256 -14.31 4.15 -10.93
N LEU A 257 -13.47 4.79 -10.12
CA LEU A 257 -12.03 4.92 -10.36
C LEU A 257 -11.32 3.56 -10.36
N ALA A 258 -11.75 2.63 -9.50
CA ALA A 258 -11.16 1.29 -9.42
C ALA A 258 -11.20 0.53 -10.74
N LYS A 259 -12.17 0.78 -11.62
CA LYS A 259 -12.23 0.15 -12.95
C LYS A 259 -11.02 0.47 -13.83
N GLY A 260 -10.51 1.69 -13.75
CA GLY A 260 -9.31 2.10 -14.49
C GLY A 260 -7.99 1.90 -13.74
N ILE A 261 -8.06 1.58 -12.43
CA ILE A 261 -6.87 1.41 -11.58
C ILE A 261 -6.55 -0.06 -11.34
N ASN A 262 -7.56 -0.89 -11.02
CA ASN A 262 -7.37 -2.30 -10.68
C ASN A 262 -7.14 -3.16 -11.93
N LEU A 263 -6.11 -2.84 -12.69
CA LEU A 263 -5.77 -3.44 -13.98
C LEU A 263 -4.35 -4.01 -13.98
N PRO A 264 -4.03 -4.91 -14.92
CA PRO A 264 -2.64 -5.33 -15.14
C PRO A 264 -1.73 -4.11 -15.37
N SER A 265 -0.60 -4.06 -14.70
CA SER A 265 0.40 -2.99 -14.80
C SER A 265 1.80 -3.60 -14.83
N GLU A 266 2.71 -2.98 -15.59
CA GLU A 266 4.11 -3.40 -15.68
C GLU A 266 4.87 -3.14 -14.37
N ASN A 267 4.55 -2.04 -13.68
CA ASN A 267 5.17 -1.66 -12.41
C ASN A 267 4.10 -1.29 -11.36
N PRO A 268 3.38 -2.29 -10.82
CA PRO A 268 2.26 -2.02 -9.92
C PRO A 268 2.67 -1.70 -8.48
N CYS A 269 3.92 -1.93 -8.09
CA CYS A 269 4.34 -1.94 -6.69
C CYS A 269 5.42 -0.91 -6.41
N GLU A 270 5.25 -0.21 -5.30
CA GLU A 270 6.25 0.65 -4.68
C GLU A 270 6.77 0.00 -3.41
N GLU A 271 8.11 -0.07 -3.22
CA GLU A 271 8.70 -0.48 -1.96
C GLU A 271 8.39 0.54 -0.87
N ALA A 272 7.93 0.11 0.29
CA ALA A 272 7.49 1.00 1.37
C ALA A 272 8.19 0.71 2.70
N LEU A 273 8.42 1.75 3.50
CA LEU A 273 8.95 1.61 4.85
C LEU A 273 7.87 1.24 5.85
N SER A 274 6.66 1.72 5.62
CA SER A 274 5.50 1.49 6.46
C SER A 274 4.25 1.36 5.59
N LEU A 275 3.29 0.55 6.05
CA LEU A 275 1.97 0.41 5.48
C LEU A 275 0.94 0.87 6.51
N THR A 276 -0.05 1.64 6.06
CA THR A 276 -1.15 2.10 6.92
C THR A 276 -2.09 0.96 7.27
N GLY A 277 -2.42 0.82 8.54
CA GLY A 277 -3.09 -0.33 9.14
C GLY A 277 -4.55 -0.58 8.74
N PHE A 278 -5.16 0.28 7.87
CA PHE A 278 -6.55 0.09 7.45
C PHE A 278 -6.78 -1.17 6.60
N ALA A 279 -5.78 -1.57 5.81
CA ALA A 279 -5.81 -2.76 4.96
C ALA A 279 -4.38 -3.26 4.68
N VAL A 280 -3.94 -4.31 5.38
CA VAL A 280 -2.60 -4.90 5.23
C VAL A 280 -2.71 -6.41 5.06
N LEU A 281 -2.26 -6.91 3.90
CA LEU A 281 -2.16 -8.34 3.62
C LEU A 281 -0.73 -8.81 3.86
N ILE A 282 -0.56 -9.77 4.76
CA ILE A 282 0.73 -10.29 5.24
C ILE A 282 0.83 -11.77 4.87
N GLY A 283 1.93 -12.17 4.24
CA GLY A 283 2.19 -13.58 3.95
C GLY A 283 2.36 -14.41 5.23
N ALA A 284 1.85 -15.63 5.24
CA ALA A 284 1.85 -16.52 6.41
C ALA A 284 3.24 -16.69 7.05
N GLU A 285 4.30 -16.83 6.24
CA GLU A 285 5.66 -16.99 6.75
C GLU A 285 6.20 -15.68 7.37
N ALA A 286 5.89 -14.52 6.77
CA ALA A 286 6.24 -13.23 7.34
C ALA A 286 5.49 -13.00 8.66
N ALA A 287 4.18 -13.26 8.69
CA ALA A 287 3.37 -13.15 9.90
C ALA A 287 3.94 -13.99 11.06
N LYS A 288 4.32 -15.25 10.79
CA LYS A 288 4.98 -16.12 11.78
C LYS A 288 6.31 -15.55 12.27
N SER A 289 7.12 -15.00 11.35
CA SER A 289 8.46 -14.48 11.66
C SER A 289 8.42 -13.23 12.54
N VAL A 290 7.36 -12.41 12.42
CA VAL A 290 7.22 -11.15 13.16
C VAL A 290 6.33 -11.25 14.39
N SER A 291 5.63 -12.38 14.58
CA SER A 291 4.78 -12.59 15.76
C SER A 291 5.61 -12.61 17.03
N MET A 292 5.13 -11.91 18.04
CA MET A 292 5.67 -11.89 19.41
C MET A 292 4.89 -12.92 20.24
N GLU A 293 5.46 -14.10 20.45
CA GLU A 293 4.80 -15.25 21.09
C GLU A 293 3.52 -15.70 20.34
N LYS A 294 2.38 -15.08 20.63
CA LYS A 294 1.07 -15.40 20.05
C LYS A 294 0.43 -14.20 19.33
N ASP A 295 1.08 -13.04 19.36
CA ASP A 295 0.52 -11.76 18.98
C ASP A 295 1.20 -11.18 17.74
N ILE A 296 0.40 -10.63 16.84
CA ILE A 296 0.89 -9.98 15.62
C ILE A 296 1.18 -8.49 15.86
N MET A 297 0.43 -7.85 16.77
CA MET A 297 0.59 -6.45 17.15
C MET A 297 1.26 -6.32 18.51
N ASP A 298 1.97 -5.22 18.75
CA ASP A 298 2.51 -4.89 20.06
C ASP A 298 1.44 -4.14 20.89
N ASP A 299 0.95 -4.77 21.95
CA ASP A 299 -0.14 -4.23 22.82
C ASP A 299 0.23 -2.92 23.52
N ARG A 300 1.52 -2.53 23.55
CA ARG A 300 1.92 -1.22 24.12
C ARG A 300 1.30 -0.04 23.38
N TYR A 301 0.94 -0.23 22.11
CA TYR A 301 0.31 0.80 21.29
C TYR A 301 -1.23 0.84 21.45
N SER A 302 -1.81 0.00 22.30
CA SER A 302 -3.25 0.11 22.58
C SER A 302 -3.56 1.43 23.30
N PRO A 303 -4.66 2.12 22.93
CA PRO A 303 -5.72 1.65 22.04
C PRO A 303 -5.47 1.84 20.53
N ALA A 304 -4.50 2.69 20.09
CA ALA A 304 -4.21 2.93 18.68
C ALA A 304 -2.90 3.72 18.47
N TYR A 305 -2.49 3.83 17.19
CA TYR A 305 -1.38 4.55 16.59
C TYR A 305 0.00 3.91 16.78
N PHE A 306 0.78 3.89 15.70
CA PHE A 306 2.13 3.31 15.59
C PHE A 306 2.22 1.78 15.67
N GLU A 307 1.11 1.06 15.85
CA GLU A 307 1.08 -0.40 15.77
C GLU A 307 1.37 -0.93 14.37
N ASP A 308 0.92 -0.23 13.34
CA ASP A 308 1.16 -0.52 11.92
C ASP A 308 2.59 -0.15 11.50
N ASP A 309 3.10 0.98 11.96
CA ASP A 309 4.50 1.37 11.80
C ASP A 309 5.43 0.34 12.47
N ASP A 310 5.11 -0.08 13.68
CA ASP A 310 5.86 -1.10 14.42
C ASP A 310 5.87 -2.45 13.69
N LEU A 311 4.71 -2.89 13.20
CA LEU A 311 4.61 -4.12 12.43
C LEU A 311 5.42 -4.04 11.13
N SER A 312 5.32 -2.93 10.41
CA SER A 312 6.07 -2.69 9.18
C SER A 312 7.59 -2.75 9.41
N VAL A 313 8.07 -2.11 10.48
CA VAL A 313 9.50 -2.17 10.85
C VAL A 313 9.91 -3.59 11.24
N ARG A 314 9.08 -4.35 11.98
CA ARG A 314 9.37 -5.76 12.29
C ARG A 314 9.47 -6.63 11.05
N ILE A 315 8.63 -6.39 10.03
CA ILE A 315 8.67 -7.09 8.74
C ILE A 315 10.01 -6.80 8.02
N LEU A 316 10.42 -5.53 7.94
CA LEU A 316 11.72 -5.15 7.38
C LEU A 316 12.88 -5.76 8.17
N TYR A 317 12.82 -5.74 9.50
CA TYR A 317 13.85 -6.31 10.37
C TYR A 317 13.98 -7.83 10.20
N ALA A 318 12.86 -8.53 9.98
CA ALA A 318 12.83 -9.95 9.70
C ALA A 318 13.39 -10.32 8.30
N GLY A 319 13.72 -9.33 7.47
CA GLY A 319 14.33 -9.51 6.16
C GLY A 319 13.36 -9.53 4.99
N TYR A 320 12.10 -9.25 5.25
CA TYR A 320 11.07 -9.08 4.22
C TYR A 320 10.97 -7.62 3.74
N ARG A 321 10.10 -7.40 2.74
CA ARG A 321 9.76 -6.09 2.18
C ARG A 321 8.29 -5.79 2.36
N ASN A 322 7.97 -4.51 2.53
CA ASN A 322 6.61 -4.00 2.46
C ASN A 322 6.41 -3.33 1.10
N ARG A 323 5.21 -3.45 0.51
CA ARG A 323 4.89 -2.83 -0.78
C ARG A 323 3.54 -2.15 -0.77
N ILE A 324 3.47 -0.96 -1.33
CA ILE A 324 2.22 -0.32 -1.73
C ILE A 324 1.87 -0.82 -3.13
N VAL A 325 0.61 -1.21 -3.32
CA VAL A 325 0.12 -1.79 -4.58
C VAL A 325 -0.78 -0.75 -5.26
N HIS A 326 -0.22 -0.07 -6.26
CA HIS A 326 -0.87 1.05 -6.93
C HIS A 326 -2.05 0.64 -7.82
N ASN A 327 -2.08 -0.61 -8.27
CA ASN A 327 -3.21 -1.17 -9.01
C ASN A 327 -4.19 -1.96 -8.13
N ALA A 328 -4.28 -1.60 -6.85
CA ALA A 328 -5.29 -2.09 -5.93
C ALA A 328 -5.87 -0.91 -5.14
N LEU A 329 -7.09 -0.49 -5.46
CA LEU A 329 -7.78 0.60 -4.80
C LEU A 329 -8.83 0.06 -3.83
N VAL A 330 -8.80 0.51 -2.57
CA VAL A 330 -9.74 0.11 -1.51
C VAL A 330 -10.36 1.37 -0.92
N TYR A 331 -11.70 1.42 -0.82
CA TYR A 331 -12.38 2.52 -0.14
C TYR A 331 -12.15 2.43 1.37
N HIS A 332 -11.89 3.55 2.01
CA HIS A 332 -11.76 3.69 3.45
C HIS A 332 -12.51 4.96 3.91
N LYS A 333 -13.41 4.83 4.87
CA LYS A 333 -14.15 5.97 5.39
C LYS A 333 -13.27 6.87 6.25
N GLY A 334 -12.37 6.25 7.02
CA GLY A 334 -11.49 6.95 7.96
C GLY A 334 -12.20 7.49 9.20
N GLY A 335 -11.44 7.65 10.27
CA GLY A 335 -11.89 8.38 11.47
C GLY A 335 -12.84 7.68 12.45
N SER A 336 -13.27 6.44 12.17
CA SER A 336 -14.36 5.75 12.91
C SER A 336 -13.95 4.95 14.15
N GLY A 337 -12.71 4.96 14.60
CA GLY A 337 -12.19 4.02 15.62
C GLY A 337 -12.10 4.50 17.07
N PHE A 338 -12.53 5.73 17.42
CA PHE A 338 -12.34 6.24 18.77
C PHE A 338 -13.57 6.09 19.66
N PRO A 339 -13.39 5.62 20.96
CA PRO A 339 -14.48 5.61 21.91
C PRO A 339 -14.93 7.05 22.20
N GLU A 340 -16.24 7.25 22.22
CA GLU A 340 -16.84 8.48 22.76
C GLU A 340 -16.42 8.70 24.22
N LYS A 341 -16.28 9.96 24.66
CA LYS A 341 -15.90 10.29 26.03
C LYS A 341 -16.80 9.56 27.05
N GLY A 342 -16.23 8.66 27.83
CA GLY A 342 -16.91 8.08 29.00
C GLY A 342 -16.56 6.64 29.38
N GLU A 343 -16.02 5.81 28.49
CA GLU A 343 -15.90 4.37 28.77
C GLU A 343 -14.46 3.86 29.08
N GLY A 344 -13.45 4.69 29.18
CA GLY A 344 -12.04 4.28 29.36
C GLY A 344 -11.32 4.71 30.63
N ALA A 345 -11.93 5.48 31.50
CA ALA A 345 -11.31 5.88 32.77
C ALA A 345 -11.80 4.99 33.92
N ASN A 346 -10.99 4.03 34.34
CA ASN A 346 -11.14 3.34 35.61
C ASN A 346 -11.13 4.37 36.77
N LYS A 347 -12.30 4.69 37.32
CA LYS A 347 -12.37 5.19 38.69
C LYS A 347 -12.15 4.00 39.61
N GLY A 348 -11.00 3.98 40.25
CA GLY A 348 -10.72 3.10 41.39
C GLY A 348 -11.78 3.25 42.46
N ASP A 349 -12.22 2.10 42.92
CA ASP A 349 -13.12 1.89 44.03
C ASP A 349 -12.61 2.59 45.30
N SER A 350 -13.35 3.56 45.82
CA SER A 350 -13.33 3.92 47.26
C SER A 350 -14.70 4.43 47.62
N GLY A 351 -15.41 3.60 48.38
CA GLY A 351 -16.75 3.87 48.88
C GLY A 351 -16.81 5.04 49.84
N THR A 352 -17.93 5.64 49.92
CA THR A 352 -18.88 5.82 51.04
C THR A 352 -19.85 6.96 50.72
N LEU A 353 -21.10 6.63 50.82
CA LEU A 353 -22.32 7.35 51.19
C LEU A 353 -22.20 8.82 51.57
N GLU A 354 -23.07 9.72 51.05
CA GLU A 354 -24.20 10.27 51.81
C GLU A 354 -25.09 11.17 50.94
N GLU A 355 -26.37 11.18 51.28
CA GLU A 355 -27.51 11.86 50.67
C GLU A 355 -27.45 13.39 50.85
N GLY A 356 -28.09 14.15 49.94
CA GLY A 356 -28.32 15.57 50.12
C GLY A 356 -29.11 16.23 49.01
N GLU A 357 -30.41 16.31 49.26
CA GLU A 357 -31.50 17.08 48.71
C GLU A 357 -31.25 18.23 47.73
N GLY A 358 -32.23 18.33 46.83
CA GLY A 358 -32.36 19.18 45.69
C GLY A 358 -32.38 20.71 45.90
N LEU A 359 -32.17 21.37 44.78
CA LEU A 359 -32.72 22.72 44.53
C LEU A 359 -32.85 22.93 43.02
N HIS A 360 -34.11 23.12 42.59
CA HIS A 360 -34.48 23.66 41.27
C HIS A 360 -33.79 25.00 41.03
N LYS A 361 -33.16 25.17 39.87
CA LYS A 361 -33.02 26.48 39.22
C LYS A 361 -33.29 26.34 37.72
N GLU A 362 -34.15 27.25 37.32
CA GLU A 362 -34.66 27.43 35.97
C GLU A 362 -33.60 27.76 34.92
N GLY A 363 -33.82 27.25 33.75
CA GLY A 363 -33.57 27.73 32.39
C GLY A 363 -32.47 28.77 32.12
N SER A 364 -31.42 28.33 31.46
CA SER A 364 -30.82 29.11 30.39
C SER A 364 -30.52 28.13 29.26
N GLU A 365 -31.20 28.31 28.13
CA GLU A 365 -30.88 27.62 26.87
C GLU A 365 -29.45 28.01 26.46
N VAL A 366 -28.50 27.09 26.61
CA VAL A 366 -27.20 27.19 25.99
C VAL A 366 -27.39 26.84 24.50
N PRO A 367 -26.88 27.62 23.54
CA PRO A 367 -27.00 27.30 22.12
C PRO A 367 -26.34 25.96 21.84
N GLU A 368 -27.04 25.02 21.24
CA GLU A 368 -26.57 23.67 20.91
C GLU A 368 -25.27 23.64 20.03
N GLY A 369 -24.85 24.75 19.44
CA GLY A 369 -23.63 24.90 18.66
C GLY A 369 -22.35 24.82 19.48
N ASN A 370 -22.30 25.46 20.64
CA ASN A 370 -21.07 25.55 21.45
C ASN A 370 -20.68 24.22 22.12
N VAL A 371 -21.66 23.37 22.43
CA VAL A 371 -21.36 22.07 23.11
C VAL A 371 -20.73 21.07 22.14
N LYS A 372 -21.13 21.05 20.88
CA LYS A 372 -20.53 20.15 19.87
C LYS A 372 -19.12 20.55 19.47
N GLU A 373 -18.85 21.85 19.34
CA GLU A 373 -17.51 22.36 19.04
C GLU A 373 -16.53 22.06 20.18
N GLU A 374 -16.93 22.25 21.44
CA GLU A 374 -16.10 21.90 22.61
C GLU A 374 -15.85 20.38 22.71
N GLU A 375 -16.83 19.53 22.40
CA GLU A 375 -16.67 18.08 22.39
C GLU A 375 -15.74 17.60 21.27
N GLU A 376 -15.78 18.22 20.08
CA GLU A 376 -14.90 17.93 18.95
C GLU A 376 -13.45 18.37 19.24
N GLU A 377 -13.25 19.55 19.84
CA GLU A 377 -11.93 20.03 20.26
C GLU A 377 -11.31 19.13 21.33
N ASP A 378 -12.09 18.73 22.35
CA ASP A 378 -11.64 17.80 23.39
C ASP A 378 -11.26 16.43 22.83
N LEU A 379 -12.01 15.92 21.83
CA LEU A 379 -11.70 14.64 21.17
C LEU A 379 -10.42 14.75 20.34
N ALA A 380 -10.24 15.85 19.61
CA ALA A 380 -9.04 16.12 18.85
C ALA A 380 -7.80 16.21 19.75
N GLN A 381 -7.92 16.88 20.89
CA GLN A 381 -6.87 16.97 21.89
C GLN A 381 -6.50 15.57 22.45
N ALA A 382 -7.49 14.76 22.80
CA ALA A 382 -7.25 13.40 23.31
C ALA A 382 -6.58 12.49 22.26
N LYS A 383 -6.97 12.63 20.98
CA LYS A 383 -6.31 11.93 19.87
C LYS A 383 -4.86 12.35 19.73
N MET A 384 -4.56 13.64 19.82
CA MET A 384 -3.19 14.17 19.72
C MET A 384 -2.31 13.68 20.88
N GLU A 385 -2.82 13.69 22.12
CA GLU A 385 -2.09 13.19 23.29
C GLU A 385 -1.77 11.69 23.17
N LEU A 386 -2.73 10.89 22.69
CA LEU A 386 -2.53 9.47 22.44
C LEU A 386 -1.47 9.25 21.35
N LEU A 387 -1.56 9.99 20.26
CA LEU A 387 -0.60 9.93 19.16
C LEU A 387 0.83 10.25 19.62
N GLN A 388 1.00 11.31 20.41
CA GLN A 388 2.31 11.68 20.98
C GLN A 388 2.85 10.61 21.95
N LYS A 389 1.96 10.01 22.76
CA LYS A 389 2.32 8.90 23.66
C LYS A 389 2.81 7.70 22.85
N SER A 390 2.07 7.27 21.84
CA SER A 390 2.41 6.13 21.00
C SER A 390 3.70 6.38 20.21
N ARG A 391 3.88 7.61 19.69
CA ARG A 391 5.14 8.04 19.04
C ARG A 391 6.34 7.91 19.97
N LYS A 392 6.19 8.39 21.21
CA LYS A 392 7.24 8.25 22.22
C LYS A 392 7.57 6.79 22.50
N GLN A 393 6.55 5.93 22.64
CA GLN A 393 6.74 4.48 22.85
C GLN A 393 7.46 3.83 21.67
N PHE A 394 7.18 4.27 20.44
CA PHE A 394 7.88 3.80 19.25
C PHE A 394 9.36 4.22 19.28
N VAL A 395 9.66 5.49 19.57
CA VAL A 395 11.04 5.99 19.69
C VAL A 395 11.79 5.27 20.82
N ASP A 396 11.15 5.06 21.98
CA ASP A 396 11.75 4.33 23.10
C ASP A 396 12.06 2.85 22.73
N LYS A 397 11.25 2.23 21.89
CA LYS A 397 11.46 0.85 21.42
C LYS A 397 12.54 0.72 20.34
N TRP A 398 12.50 1.58 19.34
CA TRP A 398 13.30 1.44 18.13
C TRP A 398 14.54 2.35 18.09
N GLY A 399 14.61 3.38 18.95
CA GLY A 399 15.72 4.33 19.00
C GLY A 399 15.72 5.37 17.88
N PHE A 400 14.64 5.46 17.11
CA PHE A 400 14.45 6.46 16.05
C PHE A 400 12.96 6.78 15.89
N ASP A 401 12.69 7.95 15.28
CA ASP A 401 11.34 8.39 14.97
C ASP A 401 11.02 8.09 13.51
N ILE A 402 10.13 7.11 13.24
CA ILE A 402 9.78 6.72 11.88
C ILE A 402 9.15 7.86 11.06
N TRP A 403 8.47 8.79 11.72
CA TRP A 403 7.88 9.94 11.01
C TRP A 403 8.91 10.88 10.40
N ALA A 404 10.12 10.89 10.93
CA ALA A 404 11.24 11.61 10.32
C ALA A 404 11.78 10.92 9.06
N TYR A 405 11.39 9.67 8.79
CA TYR A 405 11.97 8.84 7.74
C TYR A 405 10.97 8.30 6.72
N LYS A 406 9.67 8.20 7.04
CA LYS A 406 8.67 7.62 6.14
C LYS A 406 7.98 8.63 5.23
N GLY A 407 8.16 9.93 5.47
CA GLY A 407 7.59 10.98 4.62
C GLY A 407 8.20 10.93 3.21
N VAL A 408 7.34 10.99 2.21
CA VAL A 408 7.73 11.05 0.80
C VAL A 408 7.45 12.45 0.27
N TRP A 409 8.47 13.06 -0.33
CA TRP A 409 8.36 14.32 -1.04
C TRP A 409 8.04 14.03 -2.50
N THR A 410 6.77 14.00 -2.84
CA THR A 410 6.31 13.66 -4.20
C THR A 410 6.81 14.65 -5.25
N GLU A 411 7.03 15.91 -4.88
CA GLU A 411 7.58 16.98 -5.70
C GLU A 411 8.98 16.66 -6.24
N LEU A 412 9.73 15.76 -5.58
CA LEU A 412 11.03 15.32 -6.11
C LEU A 412 10.90 14.63 -7.46
N ALA A 413 9.79 13.94 -7.73
CA ALA A 413 9.54 13.37 -9.04
C ALA A 413 9.21 14.43 -10.09
N ASP A 414 8.55 15.53 -9.70
CA ASP A 414 8.17 16.63 -10.59
C ASP A 414 9.38 17.53 -10.97
N VAL A 415 10.45 17.43 -10.18
CA VAL A 415 11.75 18.03 -10.52
C VAL A 415 12.38 17.35 -11.74
N ILE A 416 12.14 16.05 -11.92
CA ILE A 416 12.79 15.25 -12.96
C ILE A 416 12.11 15.52 -14.31
N ASP A 417 12.86 16.10 -15.26
CA ASP A 417 12.41 16.49 -16.60
C ASP A 417 12.65 15.40 -17.65
N LYS A 418 12.67 14.14 -17.23
CA LYS A 418 12.93 12.97 -18.07
C LYS A 418 11.68 12.10 -18.21
N GLU A 419 11.64 11.34 -19.30
CA GLU A 419 10.63 10.32 -19.50
C GLU A 419 10.73 9.22 -18.42
N GLN A 420 9.61 8.58 -18.10
CA GLN A 420 9.51 7.59 -17.04
C GLN A 420 10.54 6.44 -17.18
N ASN A 421 10.82 6.02 -18.41
CA ASN A 421 11.77 4.91 -18.70
C ASN A 421 13.19 5.40 -19.00
N ALA A 422 13.55 6.65 -18.64
CA ALA A 422 14.90 7.16 -18.83
C ALA A 422 15.88 6.51 -17.83
N PRO A 423 17.05 6.02 -18.27
CA PRO A 423 18.06 5.43 -17.41
C PRO A 423 18.86 6.53 -16.67
N ILE A 424 18.21 7.19 -15.71
CA ILE A 424 18.79 8.26 -14.90
C ILE A 424 19.44 7.73 -13.62
N ARG A 425 20.41 8.47 -13.09
CA ARG A 425 21.07 8.17 -11.82
C ARG A 425 20.80 9.27 -10.82
N ILE A 426 20.29 8.91 -9.67
CA ILE A 426 19.85 9.79 -8.58
C ILE A 426 20.65 9.48 -7.32
N LEU A 427 21.18 10.52 -6.68
CA LEU A 427 21.77 10.45 -5.35
C LEU A 427 20.95 11.30 -4.39
N GLU A 428 20.50 10.74 -3.29
CA GLU A 428 19.88 11.48 -2.19
C GLU A 428 20.79 11.52 -0.98
N LEU A 429 20.97 12.71 -0.41
CA LEU A 429 21.79 12.96 0.77
C LEU A 429 20.89 13.17 1.99
N ASP A 430 21.30 12.61 3.13
CA ASP A 430 20.49 12.52 4.35
C ASP A 430 19.15 11.83 4.08
N CYS A 431 19.21 10.74 3.31
CA CYS A 431 18.04 10.01 2.76
C CYS A 431 17.25 9.21 3.81
N GLY A 432 17.68 9.18 5.07
CA GLY A 432 17.04 8.38 6.11
C GLY A 432 17.00 6.89 5.77
N MET A 433 15.80 6.33 5.76
CA MET A 433 15.53 4.95 5.35
C MET A 433 15.29 4.81 3.83
N GLY A 434 15.32 5.91 3.06
CA GLY A 434 15.19 5.91 1.61
C GLY A 434 13.76 5.93 1.08
N ALA A 435 12.80 6.51 1.81
CA ALA A 435 11.41 6.60 1.37
C ALA A 435 11.27 7.30 0.00
N ASN A 436 11.92 8.44 -0.18
CA ASN A 436 11.93 9.15 -1.46
C ASN A 436 12.54 8.31 -2.59
N LEU A 437 13.61 7.55 -2.29
CA LEU A 437 14.26 6.69 -3.29
C LEU A 437 13.35 5.54 -3.73
N CYS A 438 12.57 4.96 -2.82
CA CYS A 438 11.57 3.95 -3.14
C CYS A 438 10.50 4.52 -4.08
N TYR A 439 9.97 5.70 -3.77
CA TYR A 439 9.01 6.40 -4.60
C TYR A 439 9.59 6.79 -5.97
N LEU A 440 10.81 7.32 -6.02
CA LEU A 440 11.49 7.67 -7.27
C LEU A 440 11.78 6.42 -8.13
N GLN A 441 12.17 5.30 -7.52
CA GLN A 441 12.36 4.04 -8.24
C GLN A 441 11.04 3.50 -8.81
N TYR A 442 9.92 3.71 -8.10
CA TYR A 442 8.59 3.39 -8.61
C TYR A 442 8.21 4.29 -9.80
N ARG A 443 8.43 5.61 -9.69
CA ARG A 443 8.09 6.59 -10.74
C ARG A 443 8.99 6.48 -11.98
N PHE A 444 10.25 6.07 -11.80
CA PHE A 444 11.27 5.93 -12.86
C PHE A 444 11.93 4.53 -12.73
N PRO A 445 11.29 3.47 -13.25
CA PRO A 445 11.73 2.09 -13.02
C PRO A 445 13.15 1.79 -13.51
N GLU A 446 13.60 2.44 -14.60
CA GLU A 446 14.95 2.28 -15.18
C GLU A 446 16.01 3.15 -14.48
N SER A 447 15.63 3.92 -13.45
CA SER A 447 16.56 4.73 -12.68
C SER A 447 17.45 3.91 -11.78
N VAL A 448 18.62 4.47 -11.44
CA VAL A 448 19.49 3.97 -10.37
C VAL A 448 19.43 4.96 -9.22
N CYS A 449 18.64 4.68 -8.21
CA CYS A 449 18.46 5.49 -7.02
C CYS A 449 19.38 5.00 -5.90
N VAL A 450 20.23 5.87 -5.36
CA VAL A 450 21.13 5.57 -4.25
C VAL A 450 21.07 6.65 -3.19
N GLY A 451 21.30 6.30 -1.91
CA GLY A 451 21.24 7.25 -0.81
C GLY A 451 22.39 7.13 0.18
N ILE A 452 22.63 8.23 0.90
CA ILE A 452 23.55 8.29 2.03
C ILE A 452 22.82 8.84 3.24
N ASP A 453 22.95 8.17 4.38
CA ASP A 453 22.48 8.68 5.67
C ASP A 453 23.47 8.34 6.78
N ARG A 454 23.55 9.20 7.79
CA ARG A 454 24.46 9.04 8.95
C ARG A 454 23.98 8.00 9.97
N SER A 455 22.68 7.65 9.97
CA SER A 455 22.08 6.71 10.91
C SER A 455 22.32 5.27 10.49
N PRO A 456 23.18 4.48 11.21
CA PRO A 456 23.39 3.07 10.86
C PRO A 456 22.10 2.25 10.95
N LEU A 457 21.19 2.63 11.86
CA LEU A 457 19.92 1.94 12.05
C LEU A 457 18.95 2.21 10.89
N ALA A 458 18.77 3.48 10.52
CA ALA A 458 17.94 3.87 9.38
C ALA A 458 18.42 3.20 8.09
N VAL A 459 19.73 3.29 7.79
CA VAL A 459 20.34 2.63 6.65
C VAL A 459 20.22 1.10 6.73
N GLY A 460 20.41 0.52 7.93
CA GLY A 460 20.29 -0.93 8.14
C GLY A 460 18.92 -1.48 7.77
N LEU A 461 17.85 -0.79 8.17
CA LEU A 461 16.47 -1.13 7.85
C LEU A 461 16.12 -0.78 6.39
N GLY A 462 16.44 0.44 5.96
CA GLY A 462 16.10 0.95 4.62
C GLY A 462 16.78 0.18 3.47
N LYS A 463 17.93 -0.44 3.69
CA LYS A 463 18.61 -1.30 2.68
C LYS A 463 17.77 -2.46 2.15
N ARG A 464 16.66 -2.78 2.77
CA ARG A 464 15.72 -3.78 2.26
C ARG A 464 14.91 -3.26 1.07
N ALA A 465 14.64 -1.95 1.08
CA ALA A 465 13.82 -1.29 0.08
C ALA A 465 14.65 -0.46 -0.92
N ALA A 466 15.79 0.13 -0.50
CA ALA A 466 16.60 1.03 -1.31
C ALA A 466 18.11 0.74 -1.21
N ASP A 467 18.91 1.21 -2.19
CA ASP A 467 20.39 1.09 -2.17
C ASP A 467 21.01 2.21 -1.35
N LEU A 468 21.28 1.95 -0.08
CA LEU A 468 21.74 2.94 0.90
C LEU A 468 23.17 2.70 1.37
N ARG A 469 23.87 3.81 1.70
CA ARG A 469 25.20 3.80 2.33
C ARG A 469 25.16 4.55 3.66
N CYS A 470 25.83 3.99 4.68
CA CYS A 470 25.94 4.67 5.96
C CYS A 470 27.19 5.55 5.99
N GLY A 471 26.98 6.84 6.28
CA GLY A 471 28.05 7.81 6.39
C GLY A 471 27.54 9.24 6.48
N ASP A 472 28.35 10.15 6.98
CA ASP A 472 28.07 11.57 6.95
C ASP A 472 28.29 12.10 5.53
N CYS A 473 27.28 12.70 4.91
CA CYS A 473 27.31 13.10 3.50
C CYS A 473 28.42 14.12 3.17
N GLU A 474 28.84 14.95 4.12
CA GLU A 474 29.94 15.92 3.95
C GLU A 474 31.30 15.21 3.90
N THR A 475 31.59 14.33 4.85
CA THR A 475 32.91 13.70 5.04
C THR A 475 33.07 12.32 4.42
N PHE A 476 31.97 11.60 4.16
CA PHE A 476 31.99 10.26 3.57
C PHE A 476 32.54 10.29 2.14
N ALA A 477 33.53 9.44 1.84
CA ALA A 477 34.06 9.28 0.49
C ALA A 477 33.02 8.56 -0.40
N PHE A 478 32.44 9.25 -1.35
CA PHE A 478 31.43 8.63 -2.23
C PHE A 478 32.06 7.52 -3.08
N PRO A 479 31.53 6.29 -3.05
CA PRO A 479 32.11 5.15 -3.76
C PRO A 479 31.80 5.13 -5.25
N TRP A 480 31.07 6.12 -5.74
CA TRP A 480 30.65 6.19 -7.13
C TRP A 480 31.64 6.97 -7.99
N ARG A 481 31.54 6.78 -9.30
CA ARG A 481 32.33 7.51 -10.28
C ARG A 481 31.96 8.99 -10.28
N LYS A 482 32.95 9.87 -10.39
CA LYS A 482 32.73 11.31 -10.62
C LYS A 482 31.92 11.53 -11.91
N HIS A 483 31.17 12.61 -11.95
CA HIS A 483 30.31 12.99 -13.09
C HIS A 483 29.39 11.87 -13.57
N SER A 484 28.70 11.21 -12.60
CA SER A 484 27.87 10.05 -12.90
C SER A 484 26.40 10.23 -12.56
N PHE A 485 26.01 11.25 -11.79
CA PHE A 485 24.64 11.48 -11.39
C PHE A 485 23.96 12.54 -12.27
N ASP A 486 22.73 12.25 -12.67
CA ASP A 486 21.85 13.18 -13.37
C ASP A 486 21.19 14.15 -12.37
N TYR A 487 20.87 13.66 -11.17
CA TYR A 487 20.28 14.42 -10.08
C TYR A 487 20.96 14.11 -8.75
N ILE A 488 21.25 15.17 -7.97
CA ILE A 488 21.62 15.05 -6.55
C ILE A 488 20.59 15.83 -5.74
N PHE A 489 19.88 15.13 -4.86
CA PHE A 489 18.95 15.70 -3.90
C PHE A 489 19.69 15.95 -2.59
N ALA A 490 19.98 17.22 -2.31
CA ALA A 490 20.65 17.69 -1.09
C ALA A 490 19.71 18.63 -0.32
N VAL A 491 18.44 18.24 -0.21
CA VAL A 491 17.33 19.10 0.19
C VAL A 491 17.70 19.97 1.40
N ASP A 492 18.13 19.36 2.51
CA ASP A 492 18.61 20.06 3.70
C ASP A 492 20.12 19.87 3.96
N ALA A 493 20.75 18.92 3.29
CA ALA A 493 22.12 18.50 3.58
C ALA A 493 23.13 19.66 3.42
N LEU A 494 22.94 20.50 2.41
CA LEU A 494 23.82 21.64 2.15
C LEU A 494 23.72 22.70 3.28
N GLY A 495 22.54 22.94 3.83
CA GLY A 495 22.33 23.85 4.95
C GLY A 495 23.04 23.41 6.22
N ARG A 496 23.12 22.09 6.46
CA ARG A 496 23.73 21.47 7.64
C ARG A 496 25.24 21.27 7.55
N ALA A 497 25.83 21.42 6.35
CA ALA A 497 27.25 21.23 6.14
C ALA A 497 28.09 22.23 6.96
N ALA A 498 29.15 21.74 7.61
CA ALA A 498 30.08 22.56 8.38
C ALA A 498 30.99 23.39 7.46
N ASP A 499 31.48 22.79 6.37
CA ASP A 499 32.21 23.44 5.29
C ASP A 499 31.39 23.43 4.00
N LYS A 500 30.50 24.42 3.85
CA LYS A 500 29.60 24.56 2.70
C LYS A 500 30.34 24.65 1.38
N ALA A 501 31.52 25.35 1.35
CA ALA A 501 32.29 25.53 0.14
C ALA A 501 32.88 24.21 -0.37
N SER A 502 33.59 23.49 0.49
CA SER A 502 34.14 22.16 0.16
C SER A 502 33.02 21.18 -0.24
N PHE A 503 31.89 21.25 0.46
CA PHE A 503 30.78 20.34 0.19
C PHE A 503 30.09 20.66 -1.14
N THR A 504 29.86 21.92 -1.49
CA THR A 504 29.32 22.34 -2.81
C THR A 504 30.23 21.85 -3.94
N GLY A 505 31.56 22.09 -3.83
CA GLY A 505 32.54 21.58 -4.81
C GLY A 505 32.56 20.06 -4.91
N LYS A 506 32.32 19.33 -3.79
CA LYS A 506 32.16 17.87 -3.80
C LYS A 506 30.93 17.47 -4.61
N LEU A 507 29.77 18.12 -4.43
CA LEU A 507 28.54 17.79 -5.15
C LEU A 507 28.72 18.03 -6.65
N ALA A 508 29.34 19.17 -7.04
CA ALA A 508 29.68 19.48 -8.44
C ALA A 508 30.52 18.37 -9.10
N ASN A 509 31.50 17.82 -8.38
CA ASN A 509 32.34 16.74 -8.90
C ASN A 509 31.61 15.44 -9.20
N TYR A 510 30.44 15.19 -8.61
CA TYR A 510 29.67 13.95 -8.83
C TYR A 510 28.52 14.12 -9.80
N LEU A 511 28.06 15.35 -10.07
CA LEU A 511 27.08 15.65 -11.11
C LEU A 511 27.68 15.50 -12.52
N LYS A 512 26.89 15.05 -13.45
CA LYS A 512 27.17 15.15 -14.89
C LYS A 512 27.08 16.61 -15.31
N GLU A 513 27.76 16.97 -16.39
CA GLU A 513 27.49 18.22 -17.08
C GLU A 513 26.01 18.29 -17.49
N GLY A 514 25.34 19.37 -17.15
CA GLY A 514 23.90 19.51 -17.34
C GLY A 514 23.03 18.81 -16.30
N GLY A 515 23.61 18.13 -15.32
CA GLY A 515 22.89 17.51 -14.20
C GLY A 515 22.35 18.54 -13.20
N PHE A 516 21.49 18.11 -12.29
CA PHE A 516 20.74 18.98 -11.38
C PHE A 516 21.08 18.72 -9.91
N LEU A 517 21.36 19.78 -9.19
CA LEU A 517 21.35 19.84 -7.74
C LEU A 517 20.01 20.41 -7.28
N VAL A 518 19.34 19.71 -6.34
CA VAL A 518 18.05 20.12 -5.78
C VAL A 518 18.19 20.36 -4.29
N ILE A 519 17.78 21.55 -3.85
CA ILE A 519 17.84 21.99 -2.47
C ILE A 519 16.51 22.61 -2.04
N HIS A 520 16.26 22.73 -0.74
CA HIS A 520 15.10 23.43 -0.20
C HIS A 520 15.22 24.94 -0.44
N CYS A 521 14.13 25.60 -0.84
CA CYS A 521 14.12 27.03 -1.15
C CYS A 521 14.48 27.91 0.05
N GLU A 522 14.22 27.50 1.28
CA GLU A 522 14.61 28.22 2.48
C GLU A 522 16.14 28.44 2.59
N LEU A 523 16.93 27.51 2.05
CA LEU A 523 18.40 27.64 2.04
C LEU A 523 18.87 28.85 1.23
N LEU A 524 18.03 29.41 0.35
CA LEU A 524 18.32 30.59 -0.43
C LEU A 524 18.24 31.89 0.38
N GLN A 525 17.80 31.86 1.62
CA GLN A 525 17.92 33.01 2.54
C GLN A 525 19.37 33.19 3.01
N ASP A 526 20.23 32.18 2.84
CA ASP A 526 21.67 32.27 3.10
C ASP A 526 22.42 32.74 1.82
N GLU A 527 22.78 34.02 1.78
CA GLU A 527 23.54 34.62 0.64
C GLU A 527 24.86 33.88 0.37
N THR A 528 25.45 33.26 1.39
CA THR A 528 26.68 32.46 1.28
C THR A 528 26.45 31.26 0.38
N ILE A 529 25.33 30.52 0.57
CA ILE A 529 24.97 29.35 -0.26
C ILE A 529 24.77 29.79 -1.72
N GLN A 530 24.07 30.90 -1.96
CA GLN A 530 23.87 31.42 -3.34
C GLN A 530 25.20 31.76 -4.03
N SER A 531 26.13 32.39 -3.31
CA SER A 531 27.47 32.73 -3.85
C SER A 531 28.24 31.46 -4.20
N LEU A 532 28.32 30.51 -3.28
CA LEU A 532 29.05 29.26 -3.49
C LEU A 532 28.49 28.44 -4.66
N LEU A 533 27.16 28.37 -4.80
CA LEU A 533 26.53 27.69 -5.94
C LEU A 533 26.94 28.34 -7.26
N GLY A 534 26.97 29.70 -7.31
CA GLY A 534 27.39 30.44 -8.49
C GLY A 534 28.88 30.23 -8.83
N GLU A 535 29.76 30.25 -7.83
CA GLU A 535 31.21 30.04 -7.96
C GLU A 535 31.54 28.63 -8.50
N GLU A 536 30.81 27.62 -8.07
CA GLU A 536 30.98 26.24 -8.53
C GLU A 536 30.24 25.91 -9.86
N GLY A 537 29.66 26.93 -10.51
CA GLY A 537 29.08 26.79 -11.85
C GLY A 537 27.62 26.32 -11.88
N PHE A 538 26.92 26.38 -10.75
CA PHE A 538 25.50 26.10 -10.70
C PHE A 538 24.65 27.30 -11.14
N VAL A 539 23.62 27.03 -11.95
CA VAL A 539 22.69 28.06 -12.44
C VAL A 539 21.27 27.63 -12.03
N ARG A 540 20.60 28.51 -11.30
CA ARG A 540 19.18 28.29 -10.94
C ARG A 540 18.31 28.20 -12.19
N THR A 541 17.44 27.21 -12.27
CA THR A 541 16.62 26.92 -13.46
C THR A 541 15.14 26.97 -13.20
N LYS A 542 14.65 26.29 -12.14
CA LYS A 542 13.22 26.22 -11.81
C LYS A 542 13.00 26.02 -10.31
N GLU A 543 11.76 26.28 -9.90
CA GLU A 543 11.23 25.92 -8.59
C GLU A 543 10.05 24.95 -8.77
N VAL A 544 9.92 23.99 -7.84
CA VAL A 544 8.81 23.04 -7.77
C VAL A 544 8.42 22.93 -6.31
N GLY A 545 7.28 23.50 -5.92
CA GLY A 545 6.92 23.64 -4.51
C GLY A 545 8.02 24.35 -3.72
N ASP A 546 8.49 23.76 -2.64
CA ASP A 546 9.56 24.28 -1.79
C ASP A 546 10.97 23.86 -2.25
N LEU A 547 11.10 23.31 -3.46
CA LEU A 547 12.36 22.82 -4.02
C LEU A 547 12.91 23.77 -5.10
N CYS A 548 14.19 24.11 -4.98
CA CYS A 548 14.94 24.89 -5.96
C CYS A 548 15.93 24.00 -6.73
N CYS A 549 15.87 24.08 -8.05
CA CYS A 549 16.69 23.29 -8.97
C CYS A 549 17.82 24.11 -9.58
N TYR A 550 19.04 23.65 -9.43
CA TYR A 550 20.24 24.22 -9.97
C TYR A 550 20.87 23.29 -11.00
N ARG A 551 21.07 23.79 -12.23
CA ARG A 551 21.75 23.04 -13.26
C ARG A 551 23.26 23.28 -13.18
N TYR A 552 24.04 22.20 -13.18
CA TYR A 552 25.50 22.26 -13.25
C TYR A 552 25.95 22.50 -14.71
N ARG A 553 26.88 23.45 -14.93
CA ARG A 553 27.38 23.81 -16.25
C ARG A 553 28.48 22.91 -16.73
#